data_ea1d427bee6355208a3ed0e625719dc4
#
_entry.id   ea1d427bee6355208a3ed0e625719dc4
#
_cell.length_a   1.000
_cell.length_b   1.000
_cell.length_c   1.000
_cell.angle_alpha   90.00
_cell.angle_beta   90.00
_cell.angle_gamma   90.00
#
_symmetry.space_group_name_H-M   'P 1'
#
loop_
_entity.id
_entity.type
_entity.pdbx_description
1 polymer ?
#
loop_
_entity_poly.entity_id
_entity_poly.type
_entity_poly.pdbx_seq_one_letter_code
_entity_poly.pdbx_strand_id
1 'polypeptide(L)'
;FFADSVAPLTGLPLSCSPEFLRTEPPALVLEVDMGLLSILKKMKKEEREARILVLGLDNAGKTTILKKMSDEDITHIMPTQGFNIKSLVQDNFKLNVWDIGGQREIRPYWSNYFENTDALVYVIDSSDRRRLEESGKELAELLAEDKLGGIPCLVFANKQDLMHASTAPEISEALGLEGIQDRIWQIQACSAKTGEGLQEGMEWLVQSCKKD
;
A
#
# COMPACT_ATOMS: atom_id res chain seq x y z
N PHE A 1 19.42 -20.92 -66.05
CA PHE A 1 19.05 -20.73 -67.44
C PHE A 1 18.08 -19.57 -67.52
N PHE A 2 18.64 -18.53 -68.08
CA PHE A 2 18.08 -17.49 -68.99
C PHE A 2 16.87 -16.73 -68.43
N ALA A 3 17.05 -15.52 -68.19
CA ALA A 3 17.44 -14.31 -69.00
C ALA A 3 16.21 -13.45 -69.31
N ASP A 4 16.37 -12.22 -68.88
CA ASP A 4 16.19 -10.98 -69.63
C ASP A 4 14.80 -10.62 -70.19
N SER A 5 14.32 -9.40 -69.85
CA SER A 5 14.40 -8.24 -70.71
C SER A 5 13.54 -7.08 -70.11
N VAL A 6 14.14 -6.05 -69.59
CA VAL A 6 14.30 -4.68 -70.08
C VAL A 6 13.05 -3.97 -70.66
N ALA A 7 12.61 -2.96 -69.94
CA ALA A 7 12.07 -1.59 -70.11
C ALA A 7 11.63 -1.11 -71.53
N PRO A 8 11.10 0.15 -71.73
CA PRO A 8 10.88 1.31 -70.85
C PRO A 8 9.65 2.22 -71.18
N LEU A 9 9.51 3.30 -70.34
CA LEU A 9 9.06 4.68 -70.62
C LEU A 9 7.59 4.95 -71.02
N THR A 10 6.88 5.82 -70.47
CA THR A 10 6.87 7.28 -70.35
C THR A 10 5.49 7.75 -69.89
N GLY A 11 5.43 8.85 -69.17
CA GLY A 11 4.24 9.68 -69.12
C GLY A 11 3.78 10.20 -67.77
N LEU A 12 4.41 11.25 -67.26
CA LEU A 12 3.77 12.20 -66.32
C LEU A 12 2.74 13.07 -67.10
N PRO A 13 1.72 13.64 -66.43
CA PRO A 13 1.91 14.81 -65.61
C PRO A 13 0.99 14.97 -64.39
N LEU A 14 1.56 15.56 -63.39
CA LEU A 14 1.17 16.72 -62.54
C LEU A 14 -0.31 16.95 -62.22
N SER A 15 -0.50 17.08 -60.93
CA SER A 15 -1.29 18.03 -60.13
C SER A 15 -2.47 17.42 -59.40
N CYS A 16 -2.42 17.43 -58.15
CA CYS A 16 -3.14 18.28 -57.22
C CYS A 16 -3.01 17.84 -55.80
N SER A 17 -2.88 18.80 -54.99
CA SER A 17 -2.49 18.84 -53.57
C SER A 17 -3.40 18.15 -52.56
N PRO A 18 -3.01 18.21 -51.32
CA PRO A 18 -3.21 17.17 -50.31
C PRO A 18 -4.29 17.55 -49.29
N GLU A 19 -5.12 16.64 -48.94
CA GLU A 19 -5.85 16.71 -47.67
C GLU A 19 -6.25 15.29 -47.27
N PHE A 20 -5.27 14.56 -46.73
CA PHE A 20 -5.57 13.40 -45.95
C PHE A 20 -5.62 13.82 -44.47
N LEU A 21 -6.82 14.15 -44.01
CA LEU A 21 -7.16 14.29 -42.63
C LEU A 21 -6.71 13.03 -41.88
N ARG A 22 -5.68 13.19 -41.08
CA ARG A 22 -5.33 12.24 -40.02
C ARG A 22 -6.43 12.32 -38.96
N THR A 23 -7.40 11.44 -39.01
CA THR A 23 -8.23 11.12 -37.88
C THR A 23 -7.41 10.21 -36.99
N GLU A 24 -6.81 10.78 -35.95
CA GLU A 24 -6.32 10.00 -34.85
C GLU A 24 -7.51 9.27 -34.18
N PRO A 25 -7.38 7.99 -33.86
CA PRO A 25 -8.43 7.31 -33.10
C PRO A 25 -8.56 7.97 -31.73
N PRO A 26 -9.78 8.09 -31.19
CA PRO A 26 -9.96 8.66 -29.87
C PRO A 26 -9.19 7.81 -28.87
N ALA A 27 -8.28 8.44 -28.12
CA ALA A 27 -7.61 7.83 -26.99
C ALA A 27 -8.69 7.31 -26.05
N LEU A 28 -8.73 5.99 -25.88
CA LEU A 28 -9.50 5.34 -24.84
C LEU A 28 -8.86 5.83 -23.52
N VAL A 29 -9.45 6.85 -22.94
CA VAL A 29 -9.19 7.22 -21.54
C VAL A 29 -9.82 6.13 -20.71
N LEU A 30 -9.01 5.15 -20.33
CA LEU A 30 -9.38 4.24 -19.24
C LEU A 30 -9.54 5.13 -18.01
N GLU A 31 -10.76 5.29 -17.56
CA GLU A 31 -11.07 5.81 -16.24
C GLU A 31 -10.48 4.84 -15.20
N VAL A 32 -9.23 5.07 -14.85
CA VAL A 32 -8.59 4.42 -13.71
C VAL A 32 -9.26 5.00 -12.46
N ASP A 33 -9.81 4.12 -11.67
CA ASP A 33 -10.56 4.39 -10.44
C ASP A 33 -9.85 5.41 -9.55
N MET A 34 -10.51 6.57 -9.36
CA MET A 34 -9.89 7.84 -8.98
C MET A 34 -9.77 8.07 -7.47
N GLY A 35 -9.85 7.04 -6.62
CA GLY A 35 -9.84 7.23 -5.18
C GLY A 35 -8.53 7.84 -4.65
N LEU A 36 -7.48 7.06 -4.58
CA LEU A 36 -6.17 7.49 -4.06
C LEU A 36 -5.47 8.51 -4.95
N LEU A 37 -5.57 8.35 -6.27
CA LEU A 37 -4.99 9.26 -7.27
C LEU A 37 -5.56 10.68 -7.20
N SER A 38 -6.85 10.83 -6.89
CA SER A 38 -7.48 12.16 -6.81
C SER A 38 -7.02 12.94 -5.57
N ILE A 39 -6.76 12.24 -4.47
CA ILE A 39 -6.27 12.83 -3.22
C ILE A 39 -4.82 13.28 -3.39
N LEU A 40 -3.98 12.45 -3.98
CA LEU A 40 -2.57 12.76 -4.26
C LEU A 40 -2.42 13.91 -5.28
N LYS A 41 -3.28 14.02 -6.30
CA LYS A 41 -3.28 15.13 -7.27
C LYS A 41 -3.67 16.49 -6.68
N LYS A 42 -4.43 16.54 -5.59
CA LYS A 42 -4.77 17.78 -4.89
C LYS A 42 -3.63 18.33 -4.03
N MET A 43 -2.57 17.55 -3.81
CA MET A 43 -1.43 17.97 -3.02
C MET A 43 -0.40 18.65 -3.88
N LYS A 44 -0.11 19.92 -3.61
CA LYS A 44 0.84 20.76 -4.30
C LYS A 44 2.25 20.15 -4.30
N LYS A 45 2.81 19.95 -5.47
CA LYS A 45 4.15 20.14 -6.06
C LYS A 45 5.45 20.05 -5.20
N GLU A 46 5.40 19.58 -3.95
CA GLU A 46 6.59 19.21 -3.19
C GLU A 46 6.66 17.70 -3.10
N GLU A 47 7.82 17.15 -3.49
CA GLU A 47 8.09 15.73 -3.28
C GLU A 47 8.03 15.46 -1.78
N ARG A 48 6.96 14.81 -1.34
CA ARG A 48 6.82 14.41 0.06
C ARG A 48 7.17 12.94 0.18
N GLU A 49 8.07 12.65 1.08
CA GLU A 49 8.46 11.30 1.44
C GLU A 49 7.95 11.00 2.84
N ALA A 50 7.34 9.83 3.05
CA ALA A 50 6.93 9.37 4.36
C ALA A 50 7.43 7.95 4.61
N ARG A 51 7.94 7.73 5.80
CA ARG A 51 8.41 6.43 6.29
C ARG A 51 7.30 5.76 7.10
N ILE A 52 6.78 4.67 6.58
CA ILE A 52 5.73 3.88 7.21
C ILE A 52 6.33 2.61 7.77
N LEU A 53 6.14 2.36 9.05
CA LEU A 53 6.56 1.13 9.71
C LEU A 53 5.38 0.18 9.83
N VAL A 54 5.54 -1.05 9.32
CA VAL A 54 4.51 -2.09 9.36
C VAL A 54 4.92 -3.19 10.33
N LEU A 55 4.20 -3.29 11.43
CA LEU A 55 4.44 -4.23 12.52
C LEU A 55 3.21 -5.10 12.80
N GLY A 56 3.35 -6.05 13.70
CA GLY A 56 2.33 -7.02 14.09
C GLY A 56 2.91 -8.42 14.18
N LEU A 57 2.17 -9.33 14.76
CA LEU A 57 2.62 -10.70 14.98
C LEU A 57 2.93 -11.41 13.65
N ASP A 58 3.65 -12.51 13.73
CA ASP A 58 3.84 -13.42 12.60
C ASP A 58 2.50 -13.94 12.09
N ASN A 59 2.42 -14.20 10.80
CA ASN A 59 1.20 -14.63 10.11
C ASN A 59 0.03 -13.62 10.14
N ALA A 60 0.20 -12.40 10.63
CA ALA A 60 -0.86 -11.37 10.58
C ALA A 60 -1.18 -10.91 9.15
N GLY A 61 -0.29 -11.13 8.20
CA GLY A 61 -0.47 -10.80 6.79
C GLY A 61 0.16 -9.47 6.35
N LYS A 62 1.14 -8.97 7.08
CA LYS A 62 1.89 -7.73 6.75
C LYS A 62 2.44 -7.73 5.33
N THR A 63 3.24 -8.73 5.00
CA THR A 63 3.83 -8.91 3.66
C THR A 63 2.77 -9.10 2.58
N THR A 64 1.66 -9.77 2.91
CA THR A 64 0.54 -9.96 1.99
C THR A 64 -0.12 -8.63 1.64
N ILE A 65 -0.35 -7.76 2.64
CA ILE A 65 -0.86 -6.41 2.43
C ILE A 65 0.05 -5.63 1.48
N LEU A 66 1.36 -5.62 1.74
CA LEU A 66 2.32 -4.89 0.92
C LEU A 66 2.37 -5.39 -0.52
N LYS A 67 2.40 -6.70 -0.71
CA LYS A 67 2.37 -7.29 -2.05
C LYS A 67 1.07 -6.95 -2.77
N LYS A 68 -0.07 -7.04 -2.08
CA LYS A 68 -1.37 -6.70 -2.66
C LYS A 68 -1.44 -5.25 -3.11
N MET A 69 -0.92 -4.32 -2.29
CA MET A 69 -0.86 -2.90 -2.63
C MET A 69 0.11 -2.57 -3.77
N SER A 70 1.07 -3.45 -4.04
CA SER A 70 2.04 -3.33 -5.14
C SER A 70 1.65 -4.13 -6.38
N ASP A 71 0.42 -4.67 -6.44
CA ASP A 71 -0.06 -5.56 -7.50
C ASP A 71 0.86 -6.77 -7.76
N GLU A 72 1.51 -7.26 -6.70
CA GLU A 72 2.37 -8.44 -6.78
C GLU A 72 1.60 -9.73 -6.46
N ASP A 73 2.15 -10.84 -6.94
CA ASP A 73 1.60 -12.17 -6.63
C ASP A 73 1.66 -12.48 -5.13
N ILE A 74 0.50 -12.82 -4.56
CA ILE A 74 0.32 -13.20 -3.15
C ILE A 74 0.17 -14.70 -2.93
N THR A 75 0.31 -15.53 -3.97
CA THR A 75 0.13 -16.99 -3.88
C THR A 75 1.22 -17.67 -3.07
N HIS A 76 2.42 -17.11 -3.09
CA HIS A 76 3.58 -17.64 -2.39
C HIS A 76 4.17 -16.60 -1.44
N ILE A 77 3.73 -16.62 -0.19
CA ILE A 77 4.26 -15.77 0.89
C ILE A 77 5.02 -16.64 1.89
N MET A 78 6.30 -16.34 2.05
CA MET A 78 7.13 -16.92 3.09
C MET A 78 7.23 -15.99 4.30
N PRO A 79 7.47 -16.52 5.52
CA PRO A 79 7.76 -15.69 6.68
C PRO A 79 8.93 -14.74 6.41
N THR A 80 8.74 -13.45 6.73
CA THR A 80 9.76 -12.43 6.50
C THR A 80 10.95 -12.65 7.41
N GLN A 81 12.10 -12.93 6.84
CA GLN A 81 13.38 -13.05 7.55
C GLN A 81 13.99 -11.65 7.69
N GLY A 82 13.93 -11.07 8.91
CA GLY A 82 14.39 -9.71 9.12
C GLY A 82 13.36 -8.66 8.67
N PHE A 83 13.67 -7.92 7.61
CA PHE A 83 12.79 -6.86 7.09
C PHE A 83 12.75 -6.81 5.56
N ASN A 84 11.72 -6.18 5.01
CA ASN A 84 11.57 -5.88 3.60
C ASN A 84 11.17 -4.41 3.43
N ILE A 85 11.77 -3.70 2.47
CA ILE A 85 11.42 -2.30 2.19
C ILE A 85 10.77 -2.23 0.82
N LYS A 86 9.62 -1.55 0.75
CA LYS A 86 8.96 -1.22 -0.49
C LYS A 86 8.71 0.28 -0.58
N SER A 87 9.05 0.86 -1.72
CA SER A 87 8.72 2.24 -2.02
C SER A 87 7.52 2.25 -2.97
N LEU A 88 6.42 2.82 -2.51
CA LEU A 88 5.25 3.10 -3.32
C LEU A 88 5.36 4.56 -3.76
N VAL A 89 5.52 4.76 -5.06
CA VAL A 89 5.64 6.12 -5.64
C VAL A 89 4.40 6.39 -6.46
N GLN A 90 3.73 7.49 -6.15
CA GLN A 90 2.60 7.96 -6.92
C GLN A 90 2.62 9.48 -7.04
N ASP A 91 2.73 9.98 -8.27
CA ASP A 91 2.94 11.40 -8.57
C ASP A 91 4.16 11.97 -7.82
N ASN A 92 3.94 12.89 -6.88
CA ASN A 92 5.01 13.52 -6.08
C ASN A 92 5.04 13.01 -4.63
N PHE A 93 4.45 11.84 -4.35
CA PHE A 93 4.42 11.27 -3.00
C PHE A 93 5.08 9.90 -2.99
N LYS A 94 6.10 9.74 -2.15
CA LYS A 94 6.84 8.49 -1.98
C LYS A 94 6.61 7.95 -0.58
N LEU A 95 6.01 6.76 -0.49
CA LEU A 95 5.85 6.02 0.75
C LEU A 95 6.93 4.95 0.85
N ASN A 96 7.81 5.07 1.80
CA ASN A 96 8.79 4.04 2.12
C ASN A 96 8.22 3.14 3.22
N VAL A 97 7.75 1.98 2.83
CA VAL A 97 7.07 1.03 3.71
C VAL A 97 8.04 -0.05 4.16
N TRP A 98 8.24 -0.16 5.46
CA TRP A 98 9.14 -1.11 6.12
C TRP A 98 8.34 -2.24 6.74
N ASP A 99 8.35 -3.42 6.13
CA ASP A 99 7.72 -4.65 6.61
C ASP A 99 8.72 -5.42 7.48
N ILE A 100 8.49 -5.47 8.76
CA ILE A 100 9.38 -6.14 9.71
C ILE A 100 8.78 -7.48 10.11
N GLY A 101 9.63 -8.51 10.24
CA GLY A 101 9.23 -9.84 10.70
C GLY A 101 8.55 -9.78 12.07
N GLY A 102 7.48 -10.57 12.23
CA GLY A 102 6.67 -10.60 13.46
C GLY A 102 6.96 -11.78 14.38
N GLN A 103 7.92 -12.64 14.04
CA GLN A 103 8.30 -13.77 14.87
C GLN A 103 8.83 -13.30 16.24
N ARG A 104 8.58 -14.08 17.28
CA ARG A 104 8.93 -13.71 18.66
C ARG A 104 10.40 -13.36 18.82
N GLU A 105 11.27 -14.05 18.10
CA GLU A 105 12.72 -13.86 18.12
C GLU A 105 13.15 -12.54 17.46
N ILE A 106 12.31 -11.97 16.59
CA ILE A 106 12.60 -10.73 15.85
C ILE A 106 12.07 -9.48 16.56
N ARG A 107 11.00 -9.60 17.35
CA ARG A 107 10.34 -8.45 18.00
C ARG A 107 11.27 -7.61 18.88
N PRO A 108 12.24 -8.18 19.64
CA PRO A 108 13.19 -7.37 20.41
C PRO A 108 14.02 -6.41 19.55
N TYR A 109 14.11 -6.64 18.25
CA TYR A 109 14.86 -5.79 17.32
C TYR A 109 14.00 -4.74 16.63
N TRP A 110 12.69 -4.68 16.87
CA TRP A 110 11.80 -3.69 16.24
C TRP A 110 12.23 -2.25 16.53
N SER A 111 12.75 -2.00 17.74
CA SER A 111 13.25 -0.68 18.17
C SER A 111 14.35 -0.10 17.28
N ASN A 112 15.09 -0.95 16.55
CA ASN A 112 16.11 -0.51 15.62
C ASN A 112 15.55 0.24 14.40
N TYR A 113 14.23 0.13 14.15
CA TYR A 113 13.56 0.67 12.97
C TYR A 113 12.66 1.87 13.27
N PHE A 114 12.54 2.30 14.54
CA PHE A 114 11.60 3.35 14.95
C PHE A 114 12.02 4.75 14.54
N GLU A 115 13.30 5.00 14.34
CA GLU A 115 13.80 6.34 14.01
C GLU A 115 13.24 6.85 12.67
N ASN A 116 12.83 8.12 12.67
CA ASN A 116 12.27 8.81 11.50
C ASN A 116 11.02 8.11 10.92
N THR A 117 10.22 7.46 11.77
CA THR A 117 8.94 6.88 11.38
C THR A 117 7.86 7.95 11.43
N ASP A 118 7.15 8.16 10.31
CA ASP A 118 6.08 9.16 10.20
C ASP A 118 4.71 8.57 10.54
N ALA A 119 4.54 7.26 10.39
CA ALA A 119 3.31 6.57 10.80
C ALA A 119 3.56 5.07 11.07
N LEU A 120 2.76 4.52 11.98
CA LEU A 120 2.73 3.10 12.31
C LEU A 120 1.52 2.42 11.69
N VAL A 121 1.73 1.30 11.03
CA VAL A 121 0.69 0.35 10.62
C VAL A 121 0.85 -0.91 11.46
N TYR A 122 -0.15 -1.24 12.25
CA TYR A 122 -0.16 -2.47 13.05
C TYR A 122 -1.17 -3.46 12.49
N VAL A 123 -0.73 -4.65 12.12
CA VAL A 123 -1.56 -5.65 11.43
C VAL A 123 -1.92 -6.79 12.37
N ILE A 124 -3.21 -7.09 12.45
CA ILE A 124 -3.79 -8.12 13.31
C ILE A 124 -4.46 -9.20 12.45
N ASP A 125 -4.23 -10.44 12.79
CA ASP A 125 -5.03 -11.58 12.31
C ASP A 125 -6.37 -11.63 13.07
N SER A 126 -7.45 -11.19 12.45
CA SER A 126 -8.78 -11.14 13.07
C SER A 126 -9.35 -12.52 13.37
N SER A 127 -8.80 -13.57 12.78
CA SER A 127 -9.23 -14.96 13.01
C SER A 127 -8.50 -15.64 14.19
N ASP A 128 -7.36 -15.09 14.62
CA ASP A 128 -6.54 -15.66 15.68
C ASP A 128 -6.87 -15.07 17.05
N ARG A 129 -8.05 -15.42 17.57
CA ARG A 129 -8.54 -14.95 18.87
C ARG A 129 -7.62 -15.33 20.03
N ARG A 130 -6.80 -16.38 19.88
CA ARG A 130 -5.91 -16.85 20.95
C ARG A 130 -4.76 -15.89 21.18
N ARG A 131 -4.31 -15.22 20.12
CA ARG A 131 -3.19 -14.27 20.19
C ARG A 131 -3.62 -12.80 20.22
N LEU A 132 -4.92 -12.50 20.33
CA LEU A 132 -5.36 -11.10 20.43
C LEU A 132 -4.78 -10.40 21.67
N GLU A 133 -4.74 -11.07 22.83
CA GLU A 133 -4.13 -10.52 24.05
C GLU A 133 -2.62 -10.28 23.87
N GLU A 134 -1.90 -11.24 23.28
CA GLU A 134 -0.48 -11.09 22.94
C GLU A 134 -0.27 -9.89 22.00
N SER A 135 -1.11 -9.78 20.96
CA SER A 135 -1.06 -8.68 20.00
C SER A 135 -1.32 -7.33 20.65
N GLY A 136 -2.27 -7.26 21.59
CA GLY A 136 -2.57 -6.05 22.36
C GLY A 136 -1.42 -5.60 23.24
N LYS A 137 -0.75 -6.52 23.91
CA LYS A 137 0.45 -6.23 24.72
C LYS A 137 1.58 -5.66 23.88
N GLU A 138 1.90 -6.31 22.76
CA GLU A 138 2.94 -5.83 21.84
C GLU A 138 2.60 -4.43 21.29
N LEU A 139 1.34 -4.18 20.91
CA LEU A 139 0.92 -2.85 20.46
C LEU A 139 1.05 -1.81 21.57
N ALA A 140 0.64 -2.12 22.80
CA ALA A 140 0.75 -1.20 23.92
C ALA A 140 2.22 -0.85 24.23
N GLU A 141 3.12 -1.83 24.19
CA GLU A 141 4.56 -1.62 24.33
C GLU A 141 5.12 -0.71 23.23
N LEU A 142 4.72 -0.94 21.97
CA LEU A 142 5.11 -0.08 20.83
C LEU A 142 4.63 1.37 20.99
N LEU A 143 3.39 1.55 21.45
CA LEU A 143 2.82 2.89 21.61
C LEU A 143 3.42 3.66 22.81
N ALA A 144 4.04 2.95 23.76
CA ALA A 144 4.76 3.54 24.87
C ALA A 144 6.19 3.99 24.53
N GLU A 145 6.69 3.64 23.34
CA GLU A 145 8.03 4.00 22.89
C GLU A 145 8.14 5.48 22.52
N ASP A 146 9.09 6.20 23.12
CA ASP A 146 9.30 7.63 22.90
C ASP A 146 9.53 7.97 21.41
N LYS A 147 10.24 7.11 20.69
CA LYS A 147 10.53 7.30 19.25
C LYS A 147 9.31 7.21 18.35
N LEU A 148 8.24 6.60 18.82
CA LEU A 148 6.95 6.49 18.15
C LEU A 148 5.89 7.42 18.78
N GLY A 149 6.31 8.35 19.65
CA GLY A 149 5.42 9.27 20.34
C GLY A 149 4.64 10.18 19.38
N GLY A 150 3.31 10.21 19.52
CA GLY A 150 2.44 11.11 18.77
C GLY A 150 2.24 10.81 17.28
N ILE A 151 2.95 9.82 16.69
CA ILE A 151 2.74 9.47 15.27
C ILE A 151 1.38 8.80 15.06
N PRO A 152 0.75 8.98 13.88
CA PRO A 152 -0.48 8.29 13.52
C PRO A 152 -0.34 6.76 13.59
N CYS A 153 -1.36 6.08 14.10
CA CYS A 153 -1.40 4.62 14.17
C CYS A 153 -2.62 4.07 13.43
N LEU A 154 -2.39 3.31 12.36
CA LEU A 154 -3.41 2.55 11.66
C LEU A 154 -3.36 1.09 12.11
N VAL A 155 -4.47 0.57 12.62
CA VAL A 155 -4.61 -0.85 12.95
C VAL A 155 -5.41 -1.52 11.84
N PHE A 156 -4.80 -2.43 11.11
CA PHE A 156 -5.50 -3.28 10.15
C PHE A 156 -6.03 -4.54 10.84
N ALA A 157 -7.35 -4.64 10.98
CA ALA A 157 -8.04 -5.88 11.36
C ALA A 157 -8.15 -6.77 10.11
N ASN A 158 -7.07 -7.50 9.81
CA ASN A 158 -6.90 -8.26 8.58
C ASN A 158 -7.60 -9.62 8.62
N LYS A 159 -7.72 -10.25 7.44
CA LYS A 159 -8.33 -11.56 7.19
C LYS A 159 -9.84 -11.59 7.42
N GLN A 160 -10.54 -10.48 7.14
CA GLN A 160 -11.99 -10.40 7.23
C GLN A 160 -12.74 -11.31 6.23
N ASP A 161 -12.02 -11.86 5.25
CA ASP A 161 -12.54 -12.91 4.35
C ASP A 161 -12.77 -14.26 5.04
N LEU A 162 -12.32 -14.44 6.28
CA LEU A 162 -12.50 -15.67 7.05
C LEU A 162 -13.78 -15.63 7.90
N MET A 163 -14.54 -16.72 7.89
CA MET A 163 -15.85 -16.81 8.56
C MET A 163 -15.83 -16.55 10.07
N HIS A 164 -14.69 -16.76 10.74
CA HIS A 164 -14.54 -16.60 12.20
C HIS A 164 -13.69 -15.37 12.57
N ALA A 165 -13.50 -14.46 11.64
CA ALA A 165 -12.80 -13.22 11.91
C ALA A 165 -13.59 -12.40 12.95
N SER A 166 -12.88 -11.89 13.96
CA SER A 166 -13.45 -10.89 14.86
C SER A 166 -13.63 -9.59 14.11
N THR A 167 -14.71 -8.87 14.41
CA THR A 167 -14.99 -7.57 13.82
C THR A 167 -14.01 -6.51 14.32
N ALA A 168 -13.85 -5.41 13.58
CA ALA A 168 -13.01 -4.31 14.02
C ALA A 168 -13.40 -3.74 15.39
N PRO A 169 -14.69 -3.56 15.73
CA PRO A 169 -15.10 -3.16 17.08
C PRO A 169 -14.66 -4.15 18.17
N GLU A 170 -14.86 -5.46 17.97
CA GLU A 170 -14.43 -6.48 18.92
C GLU A 170 -12.92 -6.46 19.16
N ILE A 171 -12.14 -6.21 18.09
CA ILE A 171 -10.68 -6.09 18.19
C ILE A 171 -10.30 -4.79 18.91
N SER A 172 -10.96 -3.67 18.58
CA SER A 172 -10.73 -2.37 19.25
C SER A 172 -10.91 -2.46 20.76
N GLU A 173 -11.99 -3.12 21.19
CA GLU A 173 -12.28 -3.36 22.61
C GLU A 173 -11.21 -4.28 23.24
N ALA A 174 -10.89 -5.40 22.59
CA ALA A 174 -9.91 -6.37 23.09
C ALA A 174 -8.49 -5.77 23.24
N LEU A 175 -8.12 -4.83 22.39
CA LEU A 175 -6.84 -4.14 22.42
C LEU A 175 -6.85 -2.87 23.28
N GLY A 176 -8.01 -2.42 23.72
CA GLY A 176 -8.15 -1.19 24.51
C GLY A 176 -7.82 0.08 23.72
N LEU A 177 -8.06 0.10 22.40
CA LEU A 177 -7.67 1.24 21.54
C LEU A 177 -8.34 2.55 21.96
N GLU A 178 -9.55 2.50 22.49
CA GLU A 178 -10.28 3.67 22.97
C GLU A 178 -9.58 4.42 24.12
N GLY A 179 -8.66 3.76 24.81
CA GLY A 179 -7.81 4.36 25.84
C GLY A 179 -6.67 5.23 25.28
N ILE A 180 -6.37 5.16 23.98
CA ILE A 180 -5.29 5.91 23.35
C ILE A 180 -5.73 7.35 23.12
N GLN A 181 -5.07 8.31 23.79
CA GLN A 181 -5.41 9.74 23.72
C GLN A 181 -4.26 10.62 23.25
N ASP A 182 -3.05 10.09 23.18
CA ASP A 182 -1.82 10.81 22.86
C ASP A 182 -1.53 10.96 21.36
N ARG A 183 -2.32 10.27 20.52
CA ARG A 183 -2.17 10.23 19.07
C ARG A 183 -3.47 10.00 18.35
N ILE A 184 -3.47 10.28 17.04
CA ILE A 184 -4.57 9.87 16.17
C ILE A 184 -4.39 8.40 15.79
N TRP A 185 -5.48 7.66 15.86
CA TRP A 185 -5.50 6.26 15.45
C TRP A 185 -6.78 5.91 14.72
N GLN A 186 -6.74 4.87 13.92
CA GLN A 186 -7.91 4.26 13.29
C GLN A 186 -7.74 2.76 13.24
N ILE A 187 -8.84 2.03 13.42
CA ILE A 187 -8.91 0.62 13.07
C ILE A 187 -9.69 0.45 11.78
N GLN A 188 -9.14 -0.32 10.85
CA GLN A 188 -9.72 -0.60 9.54
C GLN A 188 -9.86 -2.10 9.33
N ALA A 189 -11.09 -2.56 9.12
CA ALA A 189 -11.37 -3.92 8.69
C ALA A 189 -10.85 -4.11 7.26
N CYS A 190 -10.09 -5.18 7.01
CA CYS A 190 -9.55 -5.44 5.68
C CYS A 190 -9.33 -6.93 5.40
N SER A 191 -9.13 -7.25 4.13
CA SER A 191 -8.63 -8.53 3.68
C SER A 191 -7.47 -8.33 2.69
N ALA A 192 -6.28 -8.71 3.09
CA ALA A 192 -5.12 -8.71 2.20
C ALA A 192 -5.29 -9.66 1.00
N LYS A 193 -6.15 -10.66 1.12
CA LYS A 193 -6.45 -11.62 0.06
C LYS A 193 -7.32 -11.01 -1.02
N THR A 194 -8.42 -10.34 -0.65
CA THR A 194 -9.34 -9.71 -1.61
C THR A 194 -8.91 -8.31 -2.02
N GLY A 195 -8.20 -7.60 -1.15
CA GLY A 195 -7.83 -6.19 -1.29
C GLY A 195 -8.81 -5.23 -0.61
N GLU A 196 -9.94 -5.73 -0.11
CA GLU A 196 -10.97 -4.92 0.53
C GLU A 196 -10.44 -4.22 1.79
N GLY A 197 -10.79 -2.94 1.96
CA GLY A 197 -10.43 -2.13 3.11
C GLY A 197 -8.98 -1.65 3.17
N LEU A 198 -8.11 -2.06 2.23
CA LEU A 198 -6.70 -1.66 2.23
C LEU A 198 -6.52 -0.22 1.78
N GLN A 199 -7.23 0.16 0.72
CA GLN A 199 -7.13 1.49 0.15
C GLN A 199 -7.63 2.55 1.14
N GLU A 200 -8.78 2.32 1.75
CA GLU A 200 -9.40 3.23 2.71
C GLU A 200 -8.50 3.47 3.92
N GLY A 201 -7.88 2.40 4.44
CA GLY A 201 -6.94 2.51 5.56
C GLY A 201 -5.70 3.34 5.19
N MET A 202 -5.11 3.08 4.03
CA MET A 202 -3.93 3.81 3.58
C MET A 202 -4.23 5.27 3.21
N GLU A 203 -5.39 5.55 2.65
CA GLU A 203 -5.85 6.93 2.40
C GLU A 203 -5.93 7.72 3.70
N TRP A 204 -6.54 7.14 4.74
CA TRP A 204 -6.58 7.75 6.06
C TRP A 204 -5.17 7.99 6.61
N LEU A 205 -4.28 7.00 6.52
CA LEU A 205 -2.90 7.10 7.02
C LEU A 205 -2.15 8.25 6.34
N VAL A 206 -2.20 8.33 5.01
CA VAL A 206 -1.58 9.40 4.23
C VAL A 206 -2.13 10.78 4.59
N GLN A 207 -3.44 10.90 4.83
CA GLN A 207 -4.05 12.14 5.27
C GLN A 207 -3.59 12.54 6.68
N SER A 208 -3.37 11.55 7.53
CA SER A 208 -2.95 11.73 8.93
C SER A 208 -1.48 12.14 9.05
N CYS A 209 -0.61 11.70 8.13
CA CYS A 209 0.80 12.12 8.07
C CYS A 209 0.97 13.59 7.63
N LYS A 210 -0.11 14.28 7.21
CA LYS A 210 -0.05 15.65 6.68
C LYS A 210 -0.23 16.74 7.72
N LYS A 211 -0.49 16.41 8.96
CA LYS A 211 -0.61 17.43 10.00
C LYS A 211 0.78 18.00 10.29
N ASP A 212 1.01 19.23 9.78
CA ASP A 212 2.07 20.14 10.20
C ASP A 212 1.88 20.54 11.66
#